data_2f49c8cd2d2d8e750334292cc67347e8
#
_entry.id   2f49c8cd2d2d8e750334292cc67347e8
#
_cell.length_a   1.000
_cell.length_b   1.000
_cell.length_c   1.000
_cell.angle_alpha   90.00
_cell.angle_beta   90.00
_cell.angle_gamma   90.00
#
_symmetry.space_group_name_H-M   'P 1'
#
loop_
_entity.id
_entity.type
_entity.pdbx_description
1 polymer ?
#
loop_
_entity_poly.entity_id
_entity_poly.type
_entity_poly.pdbx_seq_one_letter_code
_entity_poly.pdbx_strand_id
1 'polypeptide(L)'
;MVARERRARSAAATAVIGEEKVLACYCGASPIAGMKLLPHTRSCFVCGEANPAGLKLRFETDGRIVQTHFVPRAEHVGFRQTVHGGLIATLLDEIMVWACAVQTKRFSFCAELNVRFIGPVRPNEAVVARGELVSNRRDKLFEARAELRNQAGLALATATGKYLPITQAEATDMVTDFIGDPGWVFGAGT
;
A
#
# COMPACT_ATOMS: atom_id res chain seq x y z
N MET A 1 -8.02 -65.62 -7.84
CA MET A 1 -8.92 -64.64 -7.19
C MET A 1 -8.15 -63.32 -7.07
N VAL A 2 -8.44 -62.38 -7.93
CA VAL A 2 -7.70 -61.11 -8.02
C VAL A 2 -8.68 -60.00 -7.63
N ALA A 3 -8.45 -59.36 -6.49
CA ALA A 3 -9.24 -58.23 -6.00
C ALA A 3 -8.78 -56.95 -6.73
N ARG A 4 -9.69 -56.31 -7.44
CA ARG A 4 -9.52 -54.98 -8.07
C ARG A 4 -9.81 -53.88 -7.04
N GLU A 5 -8.81 -53.20 -6.57
CA GLU A 5 -8.98 -51.94 -5.86
C GLU A 5 -9.31 -50.83 -6.84
N ARG A 6 -10.48 -50.21 -6.70
CA ARG A 6 -10.88 -48.97 -7.38
C ARG A 6 -10.33 -47.78 -6.59
N ARG A 7 -9.35 -47.10 -7.14
CA ARG A 7 -8.95 -45.76 -6.67
C ARG A 7 -10.00 -44.75 -7.09
N ALA A 8 -10.69 -44.17 -6.11
CA ALA A 8 -11.48 -42.98 -6.28
C ALA A 8 -10.55 -41.77 -6.44
N ARG A 9 -10.54 -41.13 -7.61
CA ARG A 9 -9.89 -39.85 -7.82
C ARG A 9 -10.85 -38.76 -7.37
N SER A 10 -10.55 -38.11 -6.24
CA SER A 10 -11.16 -36.85 -5.84
C SER A 10 -10.62 -35.75 -6.73
N ALA A 11 -11.43 -35.23 -7.62
CA ALA A 11 -11.15 -34.02 -8.37
C ALA A 11 -11.43 -32.82 -7.45
N ALA A 12 -10.39 -32.23 -6.88
CA ALA A 12 -10.49 -30.92 -6.27
C ALA A 12 -10.71 -29.90 -7.38
N ALA A 13 -11.91 -29.36 -7.50
CA ALA A 13 -12.21 -28.23 -8.36
C ALA A 13 -11.54 -26.98 -7.77
N THR A 14 -10.43 -26.59 -8.36
CA THR A 14 -9.82 -25.29 -8.10
C THR A 14 -10.71 -24.24 -8.75
N ALA A 15 -11.52 -23.56 -7.96
CA ALA A 15 -12.29 -22.41 -8.41
C ALA A 15 -11.32 -21.29 -8.78
N VAL A 16 -11.10 -21.08 -10.06
CA VAL A 16 -10.44 -19.89 -10.60
C VAL A 16 -11.40 -18.73 -10.35
N ILE A 17 -11.13 -17.94 -9.33
CA ILE A 17 -11.81 -16.65 -9.13
C ILE A 17 -11.31 -15.74 -10.22
N GLY A 18 -12.16 -15.45 -11.22
CA GLY A 18 -11.79 -14.69 -12.40
C GLY A 18 -11.24 -13.29 -12.06
N GLU A 19 -10.33 -12.83 -12.87
CA GLU A 19 -9.65 -11.53 -12.76
C GLU A 19 -10.62 -10.33 -12.62
N GLU A 20 -11.83 -10.42 -13.14
CA GLU A 20 -12.88 -9.39 -12.99
C GLU A 20 -13.30 -9.14 -11.52
N LYS A 21 -13.28 -10.15 -10.64
CA LYS A 21 -13.65 -9.95 -9.23
C LYS A 21 -12.57 -9.27 -8.40
N VAL A 22 -11.32 -9.39 -8.81
CA VAL A 22 -10.19 -8.72 -8.13
C VAL A 22 -10.17 -7.23 -8.47
N LEU A 23 -10.47 -6.85 -9.73
CA LEU A 23 -10.63 -5.45 -10.12
C LEU A 23 -11.84 -4.78 -9.44
N ALA A 24 -12.94 -5.50 -9.25
CA ALA A 24 -14.14 -4.97 -8.59
C ALA A 24 -13.92 -4.62 -7.10
N CYS A 25 -12.97 -5.26 -6.42
CA CYS A 25 -12.59 -4.89 -5.05
C CYS A 25 -11.88 -3.52 -4.97
N TYR A 26 -11.27 -3.04 -6.06
CA TYR A 26 -10.52 -1.78 -6.07
C TYR A 26 -11.28 -0.62 -6.71
N CYS A 27 -12.22 -0.88 -7.61
CA CYS A 27 -12.98 0.18 -8.30
C CYS A 27 -14.29 0.57 -7.63
N GLY A 28 -14.70 -0.07 -6.53
CA GLY A 28 -16.03 0.11 -5.97
C GLY A 28 -16.14 0.12 -4.45
N ALA A 29 -15.05 0.04 -3.70
CA ALA A 29 -15.12 0.22 -2.26
C ALA A 29 -15.39 1.69 -1.95
N SER A 30 -16.60 2.00 -1.46
CA SER A 30 -16.86 3.30 -0.87
C SER A 30 -15.83 3.56 0.24
N PRO A 31 -15.33 4.82 0.36
CA PRO A 31 -14.43 5.18 1.45
C PRO A 31 -15.01 4.70 2.78
N ILE A 32 -14.15 4.20 3.68
CA ILE A 32 -14.57 3.89 5.04
C ILE A 32 -15.20 5.15 5.64
N ALA A 33 -16.30 5.03 6.36
CA ALA A 33 -17.03 6.18 6.91
C ALA A 33 -16.07 7.16 7.61
N GLY A 34 -16.02 8.40 7.12
CA GLY A 34 -15.12 9.45 7.60
C GLY A 34 -13.75 9.54 6.92
N MET A 35 -13.38 8.59 6.05
CA MET A 35 -12.15 8.65 5.24
C MET A 35 -12.40 9.30 3.89
N LYS A 36 -11.42 10.06 3.40
CA LYS A 36 -11.42 10.69 2.07
C LYS A 36 -10.36 10.06 1.19
N LEU A 37 -10.70 9.79 -0.06
CA LEU A 37 -9.77 9.29 -1.05
C LEU A 37 -8.73 10.38 -1.37
N LEU A 38 -7.46 10.00 -1.33
CA LEU A 38 -6.34 10.85 -1.72
C LEU A 38 -6.13 10.81 -3.24
N PRO A 39 -5.50 11.86 -3.82
CA PRO A 39 -5.03 11.79 -5.19
C PRO A 39 -4.02 10.66 -5.35
N HIS A 40 -3.69 10.31 -6.58
CA HIS A 40 -2.69 9.32 -6.91
C HIS A 40 -1.86 9.82 -8.11
N THR A 41 -0.88 9.05 -8.57
CA THR A 41 -0.06 9.47 -9.70
C THR A 41 -0.31 8.63 -10.94
N ARG A 42 0.32 9.01 -12.07
CA ARG A 42 0.32 8.21 -13.30
C ARG A 42 1.42 7.17 -13.29
N SER A 43 2.63 7.55 -12.85
CA SER A 43 3.85 6.79 -13.09
C SER A 43 4.36 5.97 -11.90
N CYS A 44 3.98 6.29 -10.66
CA CYS A 44 4.49 5.64 -9.45
C CYS A 44 4.29 4.11 -9.48
N PHE A 45 5.27 3.37 -8.98
CA PHE A 45 5.18 1.92 -8.85
C PHE A 45 4.06 1.50 -7.87
N VAL A 46 3.79 2.28 -6.83
CA VAL A 46 2.79 1.92 -5.81
C VAL A 46 1.39 2.37 -6.20
N CYS A 47 1.19 3.66 -6.50
CA CYS A 47 -0.14 4.22 -6.76
C CYS A 47 -0.40 4.56 -8.23
N GLY A 48 0.60 4.40 -9.12
CA GLY A 48 0.57 4.85 -10.50
C GLY A 48 -0.44 4.13 -11.38
N GLU A 49 -1.41 4.87 -11.90
CA GLU A 49 -2.49 4.31 -12.73
C GLU A 49 -1.98 3.73 -14.04
N ALA A 50 -1.03 4.42 -14.69
CA ALA A 50 -0.49 4.03 -15.98
C ALA A 50 0.73 3.09 -15.90
N ASN A 51 1.31 2.86 -14.71
CA ASN A 51 2.47 1.98 -14.56
C ASN A 51 2.07 0.51 -14.73
N PRO A 52 2.50 -0.20 -15.79
CA PRO A 52 2.08 -1.58 -16.03
C PRO A 52 2.54 -2.57 -14.95
N ALA A 53 3.66 -2.30 -14.28
CA ALA A 53 4.19 -3.10 -13.18
C ALA A 53 3.66 -2.66 -11.80
N GLY A 54 2.85 -1.59 -11.75
CA GLY A 54 2.44 -0.95 -10.52
C GLY A 54 1.43 -1.75 -9.70
N LEU A 55 1.41 -1.47 -8.40
CA LEU A 55 0.48 -2.08 -7.46
C LEU A 55 -0.93 -1.48 -7.55
N LYS A 56 -1.09 -0.30 -8.16
CA LYS A 56 -2.35 0.43 -8.36
C LYS A 56 -3.08 0.76 -7.05
N LEU A 57 -2.35 0.95 -5.97
CA LEU A 57 -2.96 1.21 -4.68
C LEU A 57 -3.65 2.57 -4.63
N ARG A 58 -4.67 2.67 -3.80
CA ARG A 58 -5.39 3.91 -3.49
C ARG A 58 -5.32 4.15 -2.00
N PHE A 59 -5.04 5.38 -1.62
CA PHE A 59 -4.88 5.79 -0.24
C PHE A 59 -6.08 6.60 0.21
N GLU A 60 -6.47 6.42 1.45
CA GLU A 60 -7.57 7.13 2.11
C GLU A 60 -7.06 7.76 3.40
N THR A 61 -7.67 8.86 3.82
CA THR A 61 -7.28 9.56 5.05
C THR A 61 -8.47 10.18 5.77
N ASP A 62 -8.37 10.23 7.11
CA ASP A 62 -9.19 11.07 7.98
C ASP A 62 -8.53 12.42 8.31
N GLY A 63 -7.37 12.71 7.68
CA GLY A 63 -6.53 13.88 7.92
C GLY A 63 -5.40 13.63 8.92
N ARG A 64 -5.42 12.51 9.66
CA ARG A 64 -4.39 12.10 10.61
C ARG A 64 -3.72 10.79 10.21
N ILE A 65 -4.52 9.79 9.93
CA ILE A 65 -4.07 8.46 9.50
C ILE A 65 -4.26 8.35 7.99
N VAL A 66 -3.31 7.73 7.33
CA VAL A 66 -3.46 7.27 5.95
C VAL A 66 -3.56 5.76 5.96
N GLN A 67 -4.49 5.20 5.18
CA GLN A 67 -4.62 3.76 5.03
C GLN A 67 -4.78 3.35 3.58
N THR A 68 -4.48 2.09 3.29
CA THR A 68 -4.76 1.44 2.01
C THR A 68 -5.07 -0.03 2.22
N HIS A 69 -5.89 -0.58 1.34
CA HIS A 69 -6.16 -2.01 1.25
C HIS A 69 -5.29 -2.62 0.16
N PHE A 70 -4.67 -3.74 0.44
CA PHE A 70 -3.83 -4.45 -0.50
C PHE A 70 -4.19 -5.93 -0.54
N VAL A 71 -4.41 -6.46 -1.74
CA VAL A 71 -4.55 -7.89 -1.98
C VAL A 71 -3.36 -8.33 -2.85
N PRO A 72 -2.35 -8.98 -2.25
CA PRO A 72 -1.20 -9.44 -3.02
C PRO A 72 -1.60 -10.50 -4.04
N ARG A 73 -1.03 -10.43 -5.22
CA ARG A 73 -1.22 -11.41 -6.31
C ARG A 73 -0.14 -12.49 -6.29
N ALA A 74 -0.27 -13.52 -7.12
CA ALA A 74 0.70 -14.58 -7.24
C ALA A 74 2.10 -14.09 -7.66
N GLU A 75 2.18 -13.04 -8.50
CA GLU A 75 3.43 -12.44 -8.97
C GLU A 75 4.21 -11.71 -7.85
N HIS A 76 3.56 -11.44 -6.73
CA HIS A 76 4.16 -10.79 -5.57
C HIS A 76 4.90 -11.76 -4.63
N VAL A 77 4.92 -13.05 -4.97
CA VAL A 77 5.57 -14.10 -4.15
C VAL A 77 7.09 -13.96 -4.19
N GLY A 78 7.70 -14.00 -3.03
CA GLY A 78 9.15 -14.10 -2.89
C GLY A 78 9.59 -15.54 -2.60
N PHE A 79 8.96 -16.21 -1.63
CA PHE A 79 9.35 -17.53 -1.20
C PHE A 79 8.18 -18.31 -0.58
N ARG A 80 8.00 -19.58 -0.99
CA ARG A 80 7.03 -20.53 -0.40
C ARG A 80 5.66 -19.94 -0.10
N GLN A 81 4.97 -19.40 -1.11
CA GLN A 81 3.63 -18.82 -0.94
C GLN A 81 3.59 -17.61 0.01
N THR A 82 4.71 -16.94 0.18
CA THR A 82 4.82 -15.74 1.00
C THR A 82 5.17 -14.55 0.10
N VAL A 83 4.47 -13.44 0.29
CA VAL A 83 4.73 -12.18 -0.42
C VAL A 83 6.14 -11.71 -0.10
N HIS A 84 6.85 -11.21 -1.13
CA HIS A 84 8.22 -10.75 -0.97
C HIS A 84 8.31 -9.61 0.05
N GLY A 85 9.22 -9.72 1.02
CA GLY A 85 9.39 -8.73 2.09
C GLY A 85 9.71 -7.33 1.57
N GLY A 86 10.45 -7.22 0.46
CA GLY A 86 10.72 -5.93 -0.19
C GLY A 86 9.44 -5.23 -0.67
N LEU A 87 8.43 -5.98 -1.12
CA LEU A 87 7.15 -5.41 -1.53
C LEU A 87 6.36 -4.88 -0.32
N ILE A 88 6.41 -5.60 0.80
CA ILE A 88 5.82 -5.12 2.06
C ILE A 88 6.55 -3.88 2.57
N ALA A 89 7.88 -3.84 2.47
CA ALA A 89 8.67 -2.65 2.80
C ALA A 89 8.27 -1.45 1.92
N THR A 90 8.14 -1.65 0.61
CA THR A 90 7.67 -0.62 -0.34
C THR A 90 6.29 -0.08 0.03
N LEU A 91 5.35 -0.95 0.39
CA LEU A 91 4.01 -0.54 0.81
C LEU A 91 4.05 0.29 2.09
N LEU A 92 4.85 -0.12 3.08
CA LEU A 92 4.97 0.58 4.35
C LEU A 92 5.74 1.91 4.20
N ASP A 93 6.71 1.98 3.30
CA ASP A 93 7.39 3.22 2.95
C ASP A 93 6.43 4.24 2.33
N GLU A 94 5.75 3.83 1.28
CA GLU A 94 4.83 4.71 0.55
C GLU A 94 3.74 5.27 1.46
N ILE A 95 3.12 4.44 2.31
CA ILE A 95 2.05 4.93 3.17
C ILE A 95 2.55 5.94 4.23
N MET A 96 3.82 5.83 4.65
CA MET A 96 4.43 6.81 5.55
C MET A 96 4.75 8.12 4.82
N VAL A 97 5.18 8.07 3.55
CA VAL A 97 5.34 9.26 2.70
C VAL A 97 4.00 10.01 2.58
N TRP A 98 2.92 9.29 2.28
CA TRP A 98 1.58 9.89 2.21
C TRP A 98 1.10 10.45 3.55
N ALA A 99 1.38 9.78 4.66
CA ALA A 99 1.05 10.28 6.00
C ALA A 99 1.79 11.59 6.33
N CYS A 100 3.06 11.68 5.96
CA CYS A 100 3.82 12.92 6.07
C CYS A 100 3.19 14.03 5.21
N ALA A 101 2.91 13.74 3.93
CA ALA A 101 2.38 14.73 2.99
C ALA A 101 0.99 15.26 3.40
N VAL A 102 0.08 14.40 3.88
CA VAL A 102 -1.24 14.81 4.35
C VAL A 102 -1.16 15.82 5.48
N GLN A 103 -0.27 15.60 6.45
CA GLN A 103 -0.21 16.45 7.64
C GLN A 103 0.67 17.69 7.45
N THR A 104 1.76 17.57 6.68
CA THR A 104 2.72 18.67 6.51
C THR A 104 2.50 19.47 5.23
N LYS A 105 1.67 18.98 4.31
CA LYS A 105 1.49 19.52 2.96
C LYS A 105 2.79 19.54 2.14
N ARG A 106 3.69 18.61 2.44
CA ARG A 106 4.98 18.48 1.75
C ARG A 106 5.31 17.01 1.54
N PHE A 107 5.61 16.64 0.31
CA PHE A 107 6.20 15.34 0.00
C PHE A 107 7.65 15.27 0.48
N SER A 108 8.15 14.05 0.61
CA SER A 108 9.47 13.80 1.18
C SER A 108 10.07 12.51 0.61
N PHE A 109 11.40 12.45 0.57
CA PHE A 109 12.14 11.22 0.26
C PHE A 109 12.44 10.44 1.54
N CYS A 110 12.39 9.12 1.44
CA CYS A 110 12.80 8.24 2.51
C CYS A 110 14.33 8.30 2.70
N ALA A 111 14.77 8.69 3.87
CA ALA A 111 16.19 8.71 4.24
C ALA A 111 16.58 7.49 5.08
N GLU A 112 15.64 6.96 5.85
CA GLU A 112 15.85 5.77 6.69
C GLU A 112 14.52 5.01 6.81
N LEU A 113 14.57 3.70 6.60
CA LEU A 113 13.42 2.81 6.73
C LEU A 113 13.83 1.61 7.59
N ASN A 114 13.11 1.39 8.67
CA ASN A 114 13.25 0.21 9.52
C ASN A 114 11.95 -0.59 9.47
N VAL A 115 12.02 -1.83 8.97
CA VAL A 115 10.86 -2.73 8.87
C VAL A 115 11.08 -3.95 9.76
N ARG A 116 10.06 -4.25 10.57
CA ARG A 116 9.99 -5.49 11.34
C ARG A 116 8.89 -6.37 10.77
N PHE A 117 9.29 -7.53 10.24
CA PHE A 117 8.36 -8.56 9.80
C PHE A 117 7.97 -9.43 10.99
N ILE A 118 6.66 -9.61 11.22
CA ILE A 118 6.09 -10.31 12.38
C ILE A 118 5.46 -11.63 11.93
N GLY A 119 4.79 -11.61 10.77
CA GLY A 119 4.13 -12.79 10.21
C GLY A 119 4.15 -12.78 8.69
N PRO A 120 3.90 -13.93 8.06
CA PRO A 120 3.85 -14.03 6.60
C PRO A 120 2.59 -13.37 6.05
N VAL A 121 2.76 -12.62 4.96
CA VAL A 121 1.66 -12.15 4.11
C VAL A 121 1.49 -13.15 2.98
N ARG A 122 0.27 -13.61 2.73
CA ARG A 122 -0.02 -14.61 1.71
C ARG A 122 -0.63 -13.98 0.46
N PRO A 123 -0.38 -14.53 -0.74
CA PRO A 123 -1.12 -14.13 -1.94
C PRO A 123 -2.63 -14.35 -1.75
N ASN A 124 -3.42 -13.45 -2.34
CA ASN A 124 -4.88 -13.45 -2.27
C ASN A 124 -5.50 -13.24 -0.87
N GLU A 125 -4.70 -12.99 0.15
CA GLU A 125 -5.19 -12.57 1.45
C GLU A 125 -5.15 -11.04 1.56
N ALA A 126 -6.30 -10.44 1.82
CA ALA A 126 -6.40 -9.00 1.96
C ALA A 126 -5.72 -8.53 3.26
N VAL A 127 -4.93 -7.46 3.13
CA VAL A 127 -4.28 -6.80 4.25
C VAL A 127 -4.56 -5.30 4.20
N VAL A 128 -4.46 -4.65 5.35
CA VAL A 128 -4.61 -3.19 5.50
C VAL A 128 -3.31 -2.63 6.02
N ALA A 129 -2.76 -1.65 5.30
CA ALA A 129 -1.65 -0.84 5.79
C ALA A 129 -2.18 0.48 6.35
N ARG A 130 -1.61 0.94 7.46
CA ARG A 130 -1.90 2.24 8.08
C ARG A 130 -0.61 2.95 8.42
N GLY A 131 -0.55 4.26 8.12
CA GLY A 131 0.58 5.10 8.41
C GLY A 131 0.16 6.40 9.08
N GLU A 132 1.03 6.93 9.94
CA GLU A 132 0.84 8.23 10.58
C GLU A 132 2.17 8.96 10.76
N LEU A 133 2.12 10.29 10.72
CA LEU A 133 3.24 11.15 11.11
C LEU A 133 3.41 11.08 12.62
N VAL A 134 4.64 10.86 13.07
CA VAL A 134 5.00 10.83 14.50
C VAL A 134 5.57 12.17 14.94
N SER A 135 6.48 12.73 14.15
CA SER A 135 7.09 14.03 14.45
C SER A 135 7.44 14.80 13.19
N ASN A 136 7.38 16.13 13.32
CA ASN A 136 7.89 17.08 12.34
C ASN A 136 8.93 17.96 13.01
N ARG A 137 10.19 17.79 12.63
CA ARG A 137 11.30 18.57 13.16
C ARG A 137 11.55 19.81 12.31
N ARG A 138 10.76 20.86 12.56
CA ARG A 138 10.88 22.19 11.94
C ARG A 138 10.87 22.14 10.40
N ASP A 139 10.02 21.30 9.82
CA ASP A 139 9.91 21.06 8.37
C ASP A 139 11.23 20.65 7.66
N LYS A 140 12.17 20.08 8.41
CA LYS A 140 13.47 19.61 7.89
C LYS A 140 13.60 18.10 7.93
N LEU A 141 12.89 17.44 8.84
CA LEU A 141 12.89 16.00 9.01
C LEU A 141 11.54 15.56 9.55
N PHE A 142 10.91 14.61 8.88
CA PHE A 142 9.70 13.99 9.34
C PHE A 142 10.00 12.57 9.83
N GLU A 143 9.35 12.17 10.90
CA GLU A 143 9.38 10.78 11.38
C GLU A 143 7.96 10.22 11.30
N ALA A 144 7.83 9.04 10.73
CA ALA A 144 6.54 8.37 10.57
C ALA A 144 6.62 6.92 11.02
N ARG A 145 5.47 6.33 11.28
CA ARG A 145 5.33 4.91 11.55
C ARG A 145 4.18 4.31 10.73
N ALA A 146 4.30 3.02 10.47
CA ALA A 146 3.27 2.27 9.77
C ALA A 146 3.14 0.85 10.31
N GLU A 147 1.97 0.26 10.08
CA GLU A 147 1.69 -1.13 10.38
C GLU A 147 0.92 -1.79 9.23
N LEU A 148 1.12 -3.09 9.07
CA LEU A 148 0.36 -3.94 8.17
C LEU A 148 -0.39 -4.98 8.99
N ARG A 149 -1.71 -5.08 8.79
CA ARG A 149 -2.58 -6.03 9.49
C ARG A 149 -3.36 -6.89 8.51
N ASN A 150 -3.66 -8.11 8.93
CA ASN A 150 -4.62 -8.95 8.21
C ASN A 150 -6.07 -8.59 8.59
N GLN A 151 -7.05 -9.24 7.95
CA GLN A 151 -8.49 -9.03 8.22
C GLN A 151 -8.91 -9.37 9.65
N ALA A 152 -8.19 -10.24 10.35
CA ALA A 152 -8.41 -10.55 11.76
C ALA A 152 -7.81 -9.50 12.71
N GLY A 153 -7.18 -8.43 12.18
CA GLY A 153 -6.55 -7.38 12.97
C GLY A 153 -5.16 -7.74 13.49
N LEU A 154 -4.59 -8.88 13.11
CA LEU A 154 -3.27 -9.33 13.54
C LEU A 154 -2.19 -8.53 12.80
N ALA A 155 -1.23 -7.98 13.52
CA ALA A 155 -0.09 -7.30 12.92
C ALA A 155 0.84 -8.31 12.21
N LEU A 156 1.14 -8.05 10.94
CA LEU A 156 2.04 -8.85 10.10
C LEU A 156 3.39 -8.17 9.88
N ALA A 157 3.41 -6.85 9.88
CA ALA A 157 4.64 -6.06 9.83
C ALA A 157 4.41 -4.69 10.48
N THR A 158 5.50 -4.08 10.95
CA THR A 158 5.54 -2.69 11.41
C THR A 158 6.75 -2.00 10.80
N ALA A 159 6.66 -0.68 10.63
CA ALA A 159 7.78 0.11 10.16
C ALA A 159 7.86 1.47 10.88
N THR A 160 9.07 2.01 10.90
CA THR A 160 9.36 3.42 11.21
C THR A 160 10.28 3.97 10.13
N GLY A 161 10.12 5.25 9.80
CA GLY A 161 10.93 5.90 8.78
C GLY A 161 11.26 7.33 9.12
N LYS A 162 12.36 7.82 8.52
CA LYS A 162 12.76 9.24 8.53
C LYS A 162 12.73 9.75 7.10
N TYR A 163 12.15 10.92 6.92
CA TYR A 163 11.83 11.49 5.62
C TYR A 163 12.35 12.91 5.52
N LEU A 164 13.01 13.22 4.41
CA LEU A 164 13.52 14.56 4.10
C LEU A 164 12.57 15.23 3.09
N PRO A 165 12.00 16.41 3.42
CA PRO A 165 11.11 17.12 2.52
C PRO A 165 11.79 17.44 1.19
N ILE A 166 11.04 17.26 0.09
CA ILE A 166 11.47 17.68 -1.24
C ILE A 166 11.51 19.20 -1.35
N THR A 167 12.31 19.72 -2.28
CA THR A 167 12.36 21.14 -2.61
C THR A 167 11.08 21.59 -3.33
N GLN A 168 10.86 22.90 -3.38
CA GLN A 168 9.71 23.48 -4.10
C GLN A 168 9.77 23.16 -5.62
N ALA A 169 10.96 23.15 -6.20
CA ALA A 169 11.14 22.81 -7.62
C ALA A 169 10.74 21.36 -7.91
N GLU A 170 11.17 20.40 -7.07
CA GLU A 170 10.78 19.00 -7.17
C GLU A 170 9.28 18.80 -6.97
N ALA A 171 8.67 19.55 -6.03
CA ALA A 171 7.22 19.52 -5.79
C ALA A 171 6.43 19.98 -7.02
N THR A 172 6.88 21.04 -7.69
CA THR A 172 6.24 21.58 -8.91
C THR A 172 6.30 20.57 -10.04
N ASP A 173 7.40 19.87 -10.22
CA ASP A 173 7.55 18.82 -11.22
C ASP A 173 6.64 17.61 -10.88
N MET A 174 6.66 17.17 -9.62
CA MET A 174 5.86 16.04 -9.14
C MET A 174 4.36 16.24 -9.35
N VAL A 175 3.83 17.45 -9.14
CA VAL A 175 2.40 17.77 -9.29
C VAL A 175 1.88 17.44 -10.68
N THR A 176 2.71 17.53 -11.72
CA THR A 176 2.32 17.24 -13.11
C THR A 176 1.93 15.77 -13.33
N ASP A 177 2.43 14.86 -12.47
CA ASP A 177 2.13 13.42 -12.53
C ASP A 177 0.86 13.03 -11.74
N PHE A 178 0.28 13.96 -10.99
CA PHE A 178 -0.89 13.69 -10.15
C PHE A 178 -2.19 13.56 -10.95
N ILE A 179 -3.06 12.70 -10.44
CA ILE A 179 -4.46 12.53 -10.86
C ILE A 179 -5.33 12.81 -9.64
N GLY A 180 -6.27 13.73 -9.77
CA GLY A 180 -7.09 14.24 -8.67
C GLY A 180 -6.56 15.54 -8.09
N ASP A 181 -7.17 16.01 -7.00
CA ASP A 181 -6.80 17.29 -6.36
C ASP A 181 -5.52 17.14 -5.50
N PRO A 182 -4.40 17.75 -5.91
CA PRO A 182 -3.15 17.67 -5.15
C PRO A 182 -3.18 18.52 -3.86
N GLY A 183 -4.17 19.40 -3.66
CA GLY A 183 -4.28 20.27 -2.48
C GLY A 183 -4.36 19.52 -1.14
N TRP A 184 -4.64 18.21 -1.19
CA TRP A 184 -4.57 17.36 0.01
C TRP A 184 -3.14 17.16 0.54
N VAL A 185 -2.15 17.24 -0.32
CA VAL A 185 -0.77 16.83 -0.04
C VAL A 185 0.26 17.91 -0.37
N PHE A 186 -0.16 18.98 -1.04
CA PHE A 186 0.63 20.17 -1.28
C PHE A 186 -0.07 21.40 -0.69
N GLY A 187 0.71 22.35 -0.14
CA GLY A 187 0.18 23.63 0.34
C GLY A 187 -0.30 24.52 -0.81
N ALA A 188 -1.16 25.48 -0.53
CA ALA A 188 -1.54 26.50 -1.48
C ALA A 188 -0.30 27.30 -1.90
N GLY A 189 0.07 27.23 -3.18
CA GLY A 189 1.25 27.92 -3.74
C GLY A 189 2.26 27.02 -4.45
N THR A 190 1.92 25.74 -4.67
CA THR A 190 2.68 24.85 -5.56
C THR A 190 2.09 24.81 -6.95
#